data_f53fd94d2477e2434b248984022e792b
#
_entry.id   f53fd94d2477e2434b248984022e792b
#
_cell.length_a   1.000
_cell.length_b   1.000
_cell.length_c   1.000
_cell.angle_alpha   90.00
_cell.angle_beta   90.00
_cell.angle_gamma   90.00
#
_symmetry.space_group_name_H-M   'P 1'
#
loop_
_entity.id
_entity.type
_entity.pdbx_description
1 polymer ?
#
loop_
_entity_poly.entity_id
_entity_poly.type
_entity_poly.pdbx_seq_one_letter_code
_entity_poly.pdbx_strand_id
1 'polypeptide(L)'
;MLTSNEIRKQIDNGTIQIENMAEDALKKPNSCDLRIGNVLYVFDYEIVDTKNCKNYLQEVLNDQISHLRRVVIPETGLLLEPHKVYLTKTVEKVTTNGYVPVMNGKTMLSLLGVSVELTNGYKTDHFDD
;
A
#
# COMPACT_ATOMS: atom_id res chain seq x y z
N MET A 1 15.90 -8.67 8.88
CA MET A 1 15.24 -8.54 7.55
C MET A 1 15.26 -9.91 6.91
N LEU A 2 14.12 -10.40 6.40
CA LEU A 2 14.04 -11.70 5.74
C LEU A 2 14.55 -11.62 4.30
N THR A 3 15.25 -12.64 3.85
CA THR A 3 15.54 -12.84 2.43
C THR A 3 14.29 -13.33 1.69
N SER A 4 14.25 -13.20 0.37
CA SER A 4 13.12 -13.69 -0.42
C SER A 4 12.90 -15.19 -0.29
N ASN A 5 13.98 -15.97 -0.08
CA ASN A 5 13.88 -17.40 0.19
C ASN A 5 13.26 -17.68 1.55
N GLU A 6 13.58 -16.87 2.57
CA GLU A 6 12.96 -16.98 3.89
C GLU A 6 11.50 -16.56 3.86
N ILE A 7 11.17 -15.47 3.14
CA ILE A 7 9.77 -15.05 2.91
C ILE A 7 8.99 -16.19 2.25
N ARG A 8 9.54 -16.82 1.23
CA ARG A 8 8.91 -17.96 0.53
C ARG A 8 8.64 -19.13 1.47
N LYS A 9 9.60 -19.48 2.34
CA LYS A 9 9.40 -20.51 3.35
C LYS A 9 8.29 -20.15 4.36
N GLN A 10 8.20 -18.88 4.75
CA GLN A 10 7.15 -18.42 5.66
C GLN A 10 5.78 -18.38 4.98
N ILE A 11 5.72 -18.13 3.68
CA ILE A 11 4.48 -18.26 2.90
C ILE A 11 4.05 -19.72 2.83
N ASP A 12 4.98 -20.65 2.55
CA ASP A 12 4.71 -22.08 2.44
C ASP A 12 4.19 -22.67 3.76
N ASN A 13 4.66 -22.20 4.91
CA ASN A 13 4.20 -22.66 6.22
C ASN A 13 3.00 -21.86 6.79
N GLY A 14 2.51 -20.86 6.06
CA GLY A 14 1.33 -20.06 6.43
C GLY A 14 1.57 -18.95 7.46
N THR A 15 2.81 -18.69 7.88
CA THR A 15 3.15 -17.60 8.80
C THR A 15 3.04 -16.23 8.13
N ILE A 16 3.34 -16.15 6.84
CA ILE A 16 3.10 -15.00 5.98
C ILE A 16 2.10 -15.42 4.92
N GLN A 17 1.06 -14.62 4.74
CA GLN A 17 0.07 -14.81 3.68
C GLN A 17 0.03 -13.56 2.81
N ILE A 18 0.14 -13.74 1.50
CA ILE A 18 0.04 -12.66 0.52
C ILE A 18 -0.96 -13.08 -0.54
N GLU A 19 -2.19 -12.60 -0.40
CA GLU A 19 -3.24 -12.85 -1.37
C GLU A 19 -2.97 -12.07 -2.67
N ASN A 20 -3.28 -12.66 -3.81
CA ASN A 20 -3.05 -12.08 -5.15
C ASN A 20 -1.59 -11.75 -5.48
N MET A 21 -0.63 -12.37 -4.83
CA MET A 21 0.79 -12.15 -5.07
C MET A 21 1.15 -12.41 -6.55
N ALA A 22 1.89 -11.48 -7.18
CA ALA A 22 2.38 -11.67 -8.52
C ALA A 22 3.49 -12.75 -8.56
N GLU A 23 3.59 -13.49 -9.67
CA GLU A 23 4.60 -14.55 -9.83
C GLU A 23 6.05 -14.05 -9.66
N ASP A 24 6.28 -12.80 -10.02
CA ASP A 24 7.59 -12.16 -9.95
C ASP A 24 7.81 -11.28 -8.71
N ALA A 25 6.89 -11.29 -7.77
CA ALA A 25 6.95 -10.44 -6.57
C ALA A 25 8.20 -10.66 -5.71
N LEU A 26 8.77 -11.85 -5.72
CA LEU A 26 9.96 -12.23 -4.94
C LEU A 26 11.25 -12.32 -5.79
N LYS A 27 11.36 -11.56 -6.86
CA LYS A 27 12.58 -11.52 -7.70
C LYS A 27 13.77 -10.84 -7.01
N LYS A 28 13.50 -9.90 -6.12
CA LYS A 28 14.54 -9.20 -5.36
C LYS A 28 15.02 -10.05 -4.19
N PRO A 29 16.28 -9.89 -3.75
CA PRO A 29 16.88 -10.81 -2.77
C PRO A 29 16.28 -10.72 -1.36
N ASN A 30 15.62 -9.62 -0.98
CA ASN A 30 15.19 -9.35 0.40
C ASN A 30 13.89 -8.55 0.50
N SER A 31 13.04 -8.62 -0.51
CA SER A 31 11.74 -7.92 -0.51
C SER A 31 10.71 -8.61 -1.38
N CYS A 32 9.46 -8.32 -1.11
CA CYS A 32 8.34 -8.68 -1.97
C CYS A 32 7.78 -7.39 -2.60
N ASP A 33 7.66 -7.35 -3.92
CA ASP A 33 7.05 -6.23 -4.61
C ASP A 33 5.53 -6.32 -4.53
N LEU A 34 4.90 -5.21 -4.14
CA LEU A 34 3.44 -5.06 -4.12
C LEU A 34 3.01 -4.08 -5.21
N ARG A 35 1.78 -4.24 -5.69
CA ARG A 35 1.18 -3.40 -6.72
C ARG A 35 0.10 -2.52 -6.12
N ILE A 36 0.04 -1.27 -6.51
CA ILE A 36 -1.12 -0.42 -6.20
C ILE A 36 -2.31 -0.84 -7.07
N GLY A 37 -3.52 -0.66 -6.54
CA GLY A 37 -4.74 -0.82 -7.32
C GLY A 37 -4.88 0.27 -8.41
N ASN A 38 -5.91 0.16 -9.21
CA ASN A 38 -6.21 1.12 -10.28
C ASN A 38 -7.04 2.32 -9.82
N VAL A 39 -7.29 2.45 -8.53
CA VAL A 39 -8.08 3.54 -7.94
C VAL A 39 -7.21 4.33 -6.99
N LEU A 40 -7.24 5.65 -7.15
CA LEU A 40 -6.66 6.62 -6.23
C LEU A 40 -7.76 7.45 -5.58
N TYR A 41 -7.53 7.85 -4.34
CA TYR A 41 -8.39 8.76 -3.59
C TYR A 41 -7.62 10.03 -3.30
N VAL A 42 -8.17 11.16 -3.67
CA VAL A 42 -7.49 12.46 -3.66
C VAL A 42 -8.24 13.41 -2.75
N PHE A 43 -7.52 14.18 -1.96
CA PHE A 43 -8.08 15.29 -1.21
C PHE A 43 -8.32 16.47 -2.15
N ASP A 44 -9.57 16.94 -2.24
CA ASP A 44 -9.93 18.13 -3.03
C ASP A 44 -9.78 19.43 -2.24
N TYR A 45 -9.37 19.35 -0.97
CA TYR A 45 -9.26 20.49 -0.07
C TYR A 45 -7.81 20.88 0.16
N GLU A 46 -7.53 22.17 0.27
CA GLU A 46 -6.23 22.68 0.69
C GLU A 46 -5.94 22.40 2.16
N ILE A 47 -6.99 22.27 2.97
CA ILE A 47 -6.88 22.01 4.41
C ILE A 47 -7.51 20.65 4.71
N VAL A 48 -6.71 19.77 5.31
CA VAL A 48 -7.14 18.45 5.77
C VAL A 48 -7.40 18.53 7.27
N ASP A 49 -8.61 18.16 7.69
CA ASP A 49 -8.95 18.10 9.10
C ASP A 49 -8.45 16.79 9.72
N THR A 50 -7.46 16.89 10.60
CA THR A 50 -6.89 15.73 11.29
C THR A 50 -7.86 15.00 12.20
N LYS A 51 -8.94 15.63 12.64
CA LYS A 51 -10.01 14.99 13.44
C LYS A 51 -10.79 13.97 12.61
N ASN A 52 -10.80 14.11 11.29
CA ASN A 52 -11.48 13.21 10.36
C ASN A 52 -10.58 12.10 9.78
N CYS A 53 -9.35 11.91 10.26
CA CYS A 53 -8.41 10.92 9.72
C CYS A 53 -9.01 9.51 9.62
N LYS A 54 -9.74 9.07 10.65
CA LYS A 54 -10.40 7.75 10.64
C LYS A 54 -11.46 7.64 9.56
N ASN A 55 -12.18 8.72 9.27
CA ASN A 55 -13.19 8.75 8.22
C ASN A 55 -12.55 8.64 6.84
N TYR A 56 -11.45 9.35 6.59
CA TYR A 56 -10.70 9.24 5.32
C TYR A 56 -10.20 7.82 5.08
N LEU A 57 -9.64 7.17 6.10
CA LEU A 57 -9.22 5.78 5.99
C LEU A 57 -10.39 4.85 5.66
N GLN A 58 -11.53 5.00 6.33
CA GLN A 58 -12.72 4.19 6.07
C GLN A 58 -13.27 4.41 4.65
N GLU A 59 -13.22 5.64 4.13
CA GLU A 59 -13.60 5.92 2.75
C GLU A 59 -12.76 5.11 1.75
N VAL A 60 -11.44 5.05 1.96
CA VAL A 60 -10.53 4.28 1.11
C VAL A 60 -10.79 2.78 1.24
N LEU A 61 -10.91 2.27 2.45
CA LEU A 61 -11.08 0.84 2.71
C LEU A 61 -12.41 0.31 2.19
N ASN A 62 -13.49 1.08 2.34
CA ASN A 62 -14.85 0.67 1.99
C ASN A 62 -15.29 1.14 0.59
N ASP A 63 -14.46 1.94 -0.09
CA ASP A 63 -14.79 2.60 -1.37
C ASP A 63 -16.11 3.42 -1.30
N GLN A 64 -16.36 4.05 -0.15
CA GLN A 64 -17.54 4.88 0.11
C GLN A 64 -17.12 6.33 0.29
N ILE A 65 -17.24 7.11 -0.79
CA ILE A 65 -16.73 8.49 -0.86
C ILE A 65 -17.67 9.49 -0.20
N SER A 66 -17.13 10.31 0.73
CA SER A 66 -17.82 11.49 1.27
C SER A 66 -16.93 12.74 1.33
N HIS A 67 -15.63 12.60 1.58
CA HIS A 67 -14.66 13.71 1.69
C HIS A 67 -13.57 13.66 0.61
N LEU A 68 -13.29 12.46 0.08
CA LEU A 68 -12.27 12.25 -0.93
C LEU A 68 -12.88 12.22 -2.33
N ARG A 69 -12.07 12.46 -3.34
CA ARG A 69 -12.42 12.23 -4.74
C ARG A 69 -11.80 10.93 -5.23
N ARG A 70 -12.63 10.08 -5.79
CA ARG A 70 -12.22 8.79 -6.37
C ARG A 70 -11.77 8.99 -7.81
N VAL A 71 -10.57 8.55 -8.13
CA VAL A 71 -10.00 8.62 -9.48
C VAL A 71 -9.59 7.23 -9.94
N VAL A 72 -10.09 6.79 -11.08
CA VAL A 72 -9.63 5.56 -11.74
C VAL A 72 -8.43 5.91 -12.61
N ILE A 73 -7.32 5.18 -12.43
CA ILE A 73 -6.13 5.36 -13.25
C ILE A 73 -6.42 4.83 -14.66
N PRO A 74 -6.36 5.68 -15.72
CA PRO A 74 -6.54 5.24 -17.08
C PRO A 74 -5.41 4.29 -17.52
N GLU A 75 -5.63 3.48 -18.56
CA GLU A 75 -4.58 2.64 -19.16
C GLU A 75 -3.37 3.45 -19.65
N THR A 76 -3.61 4.68 -20.06
CA THR A 76 -2.58 5.63 -20.48
C THR A 76 -1.76 6.22 -19.32
N GLY A 77 -2.13 5.89 -18.09
CA GLY A 77 -1.53 6.45 -16.87
C GLY A 77 -2.22 7.70 -16.36
N LEU A 78 -1.81 8.15 -15.20
CA LEU A 78 -2.31 9.35 -14.54
C LEU A 78 -1.13 10.26 -14.18
N LEU A 79 -1.23 11.53 -14.51
CA LEU A 79 -0.26 12.53 -14.08
C LEU A 79 -0.48 12.85 -12.59
N LEU A 80 0.53 12.58 -11.78
CA LEU A 80 0.53 13.00 -10.38
C LEU A 80 0.93 14.47 -10.28
N GLU A 81 0.15 15.25 -9.57
CA GLU A 81 0.41 16.67 -9.37
C GLU A 81 1.33 16.86 -8.14
N PRO A 82 2.29 17.81 -8.21
CA PRO A 82 3.11 18.17 -7.05
C PRO A 82 2.26 18.62 -5.86
N HIS A 83 2.76 18.37 -4.66
CA HIS A 83 2.13 18.78 -3.39
C HIS A 83 0.73 18.18 -3.13
N LYS A 84 0.34 17.13 -3.87
CA LYS A 84 -0.89 16.38 -3.59
C LYS A 84 -0.60 15.03 -2.96
N VAL A 85 -1.49 14.63 -2.07
CA VAL A 85 -1.49 13.31 -1.45
C VAL A 85 -2.53 12.44 -2.14
N TYR A 86 -2.10 11.25 -2.54
CA TYR A 86 -2.92 10.24 -3.17
C TYR A 86 -2.99 9.03 -2.25
N LEU A 87 -4.17 8.62 -1.85
CA LEU A 87 -4.38 7.42 -1.07
C LEU A 87 -4.77 6.27 -2.01
N THR A 88 -4.33 5.07 -1.72
CA THR A 88 -4.68 3.88 -2.50
C THR A 88 -4.53 2.62 -1.66
N LYS A 89 -5.00 1.51 -2.20
CA LYS A 89 -4.81 0.17 -1.65
C LYS A 89 -3.88 -0.64 -2.55
N THR A 90 -3.17 -1.59 -1.96
CA THR A 90 -2.47 -2.60 -2.74
C THR A 90 -3.45 -3.62 -3.33
N VAL A 91 -3.07 -4.24 -4.44
CA VAL A 91 -3.81 -5.38 -5.02
C VAL A 91 -3.68 -6.59 -4.10
N GLU A 92 -2.50 -6.73 -3.49
CA GLU A 92 -2.20 -7.81 -2.55
C GLU A 92 -2.75 -7.47 -1.18
N LYS A 93 -3.24 -8.49 -0.48
CA LYS A 93 -3.51 -8.44 0.96
C LYS A 93 -2.41 -9.20 1.68
N VAL A 94 -1.74 -8.54 2.62
CA VAL A 94 -0.63 -9.11 3.39
C VAL A 94 -1.07 -9.33 4.83
N THR A 95 -0.96 -10.57 5.28
CA THR A 95 -1.19 -10.95 6.69
C THR A 95 0.05 -11.64 7.21
N THR A 96 0.53 -11.24 8.38
CA THR A 96 1.73 -11.83 9.00
C THR A 96 1.45 -12.22 10.44
N ASN A 97 2.09 -13.30 10.87
CA ASN A 97 2.11 -13.72 12.26
C ASN A 97 3.55 -13.70 12.78
N GLY A 98 3.82 -12.83 13.78
CA GLY A 98 5.15 -12.69 14.37
C GLY A 98 6.17 -11.91 13.51
N TYR A 99 5.75 -11.30 12.41
CA TYR A 99 6.58 -10.42 11.58
C TYR A 99 5.90 -9.06 11.41
N VAL A 100 6.71 -8.01 11.37
CA VAL A 100 6.24 -6.66 11.06
C VAL A 100 6.64 -6.34 9.63
N PRO A 101 5.68 -6.13 8.71
CA PRO A 101 5.99 -5.69 7.36
C PRO A 101 6.43 -4.22 7.37
N VAL A 102 7.46 -3.92 6.60
CA VAL A 102 7.94 -2.56 6.36
C VAL A 102 7.76 -2.26 4.88
N MET A 103 6.98 -1.24 4.56
CA MET A 103 6.76 -0.80 3.19
C MET A 103 7.66 0.38 2.86
N ASN A 104 8.30 0.29 1.69
CA ASN A 104 9.08 1.38 1.12
C ASN A 104 8.71 1.57 -0.35
N GLY A 105 8.80 2.81 -0.82
CA GLY A 105 8.73 3.09 -2.25
C GLY A 105 9.92 2.47 -2.99
N LYS A 106 9.71 2.15 -4.26
CA LYS A 106 10.83 1.73 -5.14
C LYS A 106 11.80 2.89 -5.33
N THR A 107 13.09 2.59 -5.40
CA THR A 107 14.16 3.59 -5.62
C THR A 107 13.86 4.54 -6.77
N MET A 108 13.34 4.01 -7.89
CA MET A 108 12.98 4.85 -9.04
C MET A 108 11.90 5.88 -8.73
N LEU A 109 10.90 5.52 -7.89
CA LEU A 109 9.88 6.47 -7.46
C LEU A 109 10.47 7.58 -6.59
N SER A 110 11.35 7.22 -5.67
CA SER A 110 12.04 8.19 -4.81
C SER A 110 12.91 9.16 -5.61
N LEU A 111 13.59 8.69 -6.67
CA LEU A 111 14.37 9.53 -7.57
C LEU A 111 13.50 10.52 -8.34
N LEU A 112 12.25 10.19 -8.59
CA LEU A 112 11.25 11.07 -9.21
C LEU A 112 10.52 11.98 -8.21
N GLY A 113 10.94 11.95 -6.93
CA GLY A 113 10.33 12.77 -5.88
C GLY A 113 8.99 12.22 -5.36
N VAL A 114 8.67 10.94 -5.61
CA VAL A 114 7.47 10.30 -5.09
C VAL A 114 7.80 9.58 -3.80
N SER A 115 7.21 10.03 -2.70
CA SER A 115 7.27 9.34 -1.40
C SER A 115 6.09 8.37 -1.27
N VAL A 116 6.35 7.21 -0.69
CA VAL A 116 5.32 6.21 -0.38
C VAL A 116 5.34 5.96 1.12
N GLU A 117 4.20 6.17 1.76
CA GLU A 117 4.01 5.96 3.19
C GLU A 117 2.95 4.89 3.43
N LEU A 118 3.18 4.05 4.41
CA LEU A 118 2.21 3.05 4.86
C LEU A 118 1.29 3.66 5.92
N THR A 119 -0.02 3.66 5.67
CA THR A 119 -0.99 4.22 6.61
C THR A 119 -1.42 3.24 7.72
N ASN A 120 -1.27 1.94 7.50
CA ASN A 120 -1.55 0.89 8.47
C ASN A 120 -0.24 0.34 9.07
N GLY A 121 0.53 1.19 9.74
CA GLY A 121 1.76 0.78 10.39
C GLY A 121 1.52 0.11 11.75
N TYR A 122 2.23 -1.01 11.99
CA TYR A 122 2.49 -1.58 13.30
C TYR A 122 1.27 -1.97 14.16
N LYS A 123 0.55 -3.01 13.76
CA LYS A 123 -0.16 -3.85 14.75
C LYS A 123 0.78 -4.98 15.15
N THR A 124 1.04 -5.10 16.44
CA THR A 124 2.14 -5.89 16.99
C THR A 124 1.96 -7.41 16.91
N ASP A 125 0.76 -7.93 16.70
CA ASP A 125 0.52 -9.38 16.73
C ASP A 125 -0.25 -9.95 15.53
N HIS A 126 -1.11 -9.16 14.89
CA HIS A 126 -1.80 -9.55 13.66
C HIS A 126 -1.92 -8.33 12.76
N PHE A 127 -1.31 -8.39 11.59
CA PHE A 127 -1.47 -7.39 10.55
C PHE A 127 -2.50 -7.93 9.55
N ASP A 128 -3.74 -7.51 9.73
CA ASP A 128 -4.85 -7.75 8.82
C ASP A 128 -5.20 -6.44 8.11
N ASP A 129 -4.99 -6.39 6.80
CA ASP A 129 -5.50 -5.34 5.92
C ASP A 129 -6.75 -5.77 5.17
#